data_dc018f6c57d2d4f041f39af54e327d6a
#
_entry.id   dc018f6c57d2d4f041f39af54e327d6a
#
_cell.length_a   1.000
_cell.length_b   1.000
_cell.length_c   1.000
_cell.angle_alpha   90.00
_cell.angle_beta   90.00
_cell.angle_gamma   90.00
#
_symmetry.space_group_name_H-M   'P 1'
#
loop_
_entity.id
_entity.type
_entity.pdbx_description
1 polymer ?
#
loop_
_entity_poly.entity_id
_entity_poly.type
_entity_poly.pdbx_seq_one_letter_code
_entity_poly.pdbx_strand_id
1 'polypeptide(L)'
;TRRSSDLEGRLRVGAAVGAGAGNEERVDALVAAGVDVLLIDSSHGHSEGVLQRIRETRAKYPDLQIIGGNVATGAGARALAEAGCSAVKVGIGPGSICTTRIVTGVGVPQITAVSDAVEALEGTGIPVIADGGIRFSGDIAKAIAAGAAAVMVGSMLAGTEESPGEIELYQGRSYK
;
A
#
# COMPACT_ATOMS: atom_id res chain seq x y z
N THR A 1 -22.35 3.29 -0.63
CA THR A 1 -21.64 2.10 -0.11
C THR A 1 -20.70 1.61 -1.18
N ARG A 2 -19.39 1.75 -0.98
CA ARG A 2 -18.39 1.14 -1.85
C ARG A 2 -18.49 -0.38 -1.66
N ARG A 3 -18.91 -1.07 -2.69
CA ARG A 3 -19.05 -2.53 -2.66
C ARG A 3 -17.65 -3.16 -2.69
N SER A 4 -17.44 -4.19 -1.88
CA SER A 4 -16.24 -5.03 -1.96
C SER A 4 -16.21 -5.90 -3.23
N SER A 5 -17.31 -5.94 -3.97
CA SER A 5 -17.46 -6.65 -5.24
C SER A 5 -17.73 -5.68 -6.39
N ASP A 6 -17.43 -6.11 -7.61
CA ASP A 6 -17.84 -5.44 -8.85
C ASP A 6 -19.36 -5.56 -9.10
N LEU A 7 -19.83 -5.02 -10.22
CA LEU A 7 -21.26 -5.08 -10.59
C LEU A 7 -21.73 -6.50 -10.94
N GLU A 8 -20.80 -7.43 -11.18
CA GLU A 8 -21.07 -8.83 -11.52
C GLU A 8 -20.98 -9.75 -10.29
N GLY A 9 -20.75 -9.19 -9.09
CA GLY A 9 -20.66 -9.94 -7.84
C GLY A 9 -19.29 -10.57 -7.58
N ARG A 10 -18.26 -10.29 -8.41
CA ARG A 10 -16.89 -10.76 -8.20
C ARG A 10 -16.19 -9.85 -7.18
N LEU A 11 -15.35 -10.45 -6.34
CA LEU A 11 -14.51 -9.67 -5.42
C LEU A 11 -13.50 -8.82 -6.20
N ARG A 12 -13.33 -7.57 -5.77
CA ARG A 12 -12.27 -6.71 -6.30
C ARG A 12 -10.92 -7.19 -5.78
N VAL A 13 -9.96 -7.28 -6.70
CA VAL A 13 -8.62 -7.79 -6.41
C VAL A 13 -7.55 -6.79 -6.79
N GLY A 14 -6.53 -6.72 -5.95
CA GLY A 14 -5.31 -5.96 -6.22
C GLY A 14 -4.10 -6.88 -6.34
N ALA A 15 -3.12 -6.46 -7.12
CA ALA A 15 -1.84 -7.16 -7.24
C ALA A 15 -0.67 -6.19 -7.13
N ALA A 16 0.40 -6.63 -6.46
CA ALA A 16 1.61 -5.85 -6.31
C ALA A 16 2.66 -6.20 -7.36
N VAL A 17 3.35 -5.19 -7.84
CA VAL A 17 4.52 -5.31 -8.71
C VAL A 17 5.64 -4.40 -8.22
N GLY A 18 6.89 -4.81 -8.43
CA GLY A 18 8.05 -3.96 -8.17
C GLY A 18 8.29 -2.94 -9.29
N ALA A 19 9.17 -1.98 -9.02
CA ALA A 19 9.58 -0.97 -10.00
C ALA A 19 10.74 -1.42 -10.93
N GLY A 20 11.38 -2.56 -10.63
CA GLY A 20 12.54 -3.06 -11.39
C GLY A 20 12.21 -3.45 -12.83
N ALA A 21 13.24 -3.56 -13.65
CA ALA A 21 13.14 -4.06 -15.02
C ALA A 21 12.52 -5.46 -15.07
N GLY A 22 11.77 -5.77 -16.14
CA GLY A 22 11.09 -7.06 -16.31
C GLY A 22 9.71 -7.16 -15.64
N ASN A 23 9.27 -6.12 -14.94
CA ASN A 23 7.92 -6.10 -14.37
C ASN A 23 6.82 -5.65 -15.37
N GLU A 24 7.19 -5.20 -16.57
CA GLU A 24 6.25 -4.79 -17.61
C GLU A 24 5.35 -5.93 -18.05
N GLU A 25 5.94 -7.09 -18.35
CA GLU A 25 5.20 -8.29 -18.75
C GLU A 25 4.23 -8.75 -17.66
N ARG A 26 4.65 -8.61 -16.39
CA ARG A 26 3.79 -8.92 -15.25
C ARG A 26 2.61 -7.95 -15.14
N VAL A 27 2.85 -6.65 -15.34
CA VAL A 27 1.78 -5.64 -15.37
C VAL A 27 0.78 -5.98 -16.48
N ASP A 28 1.27 -6.26 -17.69
CA ASP A 28 0.43 -6.60 -18.85
C ASP A 28 -0.42 -7.85 -18.57
N ALA A 29 0.18 -8.90 -18.01
CA ALA A 29 -0.51 -10.12 -17.66
C ALA A 29 -1.59 -9.91 -16.58
N LEU A 30 -1.32 -9.07 -15.57
CA LEU A 30 -2.27 -8.74 -14.53
C LEU A 30 -3.46 -7.93 -15.07
N VAL A 31 -3.19 -6.97 -15.94
CA VAL A 31 -4.25 -6.19 -16.60
C VAL A 31 -5.09 -7.06 -17.50
N ALA A 32 -4.46 -7.94 -18.29
CA ALA A 32 -5.17 -8.92 -19.15
C ALA A 32 -6.01 -9.91 -18.32
N ALA A 33 -5.58 -10.24 -17.09
CA ALA A 33 -6.34 -11.07 -16.16
C ALA A 33 -7.49 -10.33 -15.43
N GLY A 34 -7.63 -9.01 -15.66
CA GLY A 34 -8.72 -8.21 -15.10
C GLY A 34 -8.47 -7.75 -13.65
N VAL A 35 -7.22 -7.42 -13.28
CA VAL A 35 -6.93 -6.84 -11.97
C VAL A 35 -7.64 -5.49 -11.82
N ASP A 36 -8.27 -5.26 -10.67
CA ASP A 36 -8.97 -3.99 -10.40
C ASP A 36 -8.01 -2.88 -9.97
N VAL A 37 -6.96 -3.23 -9.23
CA VAL A 37 -6.00 -2.29 -8.66
C VAL A 37 -4.58 -2.84 -8.79
N LEU A 38 -3.69 -2.04 -9.36
CA LEU A 38 -2.26 -2.34 -9.39
C LEU A 38 -1.53 -1.56 -8.30
N LEU A 39 -0.76 -2.24 -7.47
CA LEU A 39 0.10 -1.62 -6.47
C LEU A 39 1.55 -1.66 -6.96
N ILE A 40 2.14 -0.48 -7.22
CA ILE A 40 3.57 -0.33 -7.50
C ILE A 40 4.26 -0.12 -6.15
N ASP A 41 4.88 -1.20 -5.66
CA ASP A 41 5.34 -1.33 -4.29
C ASP A 41 6.86 -1.31 -4.18
N SER A 42 7.36 -0.53 -3.22
CA SER A 42 8.76 -0.46 -2.86
C SER A 42 8.90 0.01 -1.41
N SER A 43 9.96 -0.42 -0.73
CA SER A 43 10.35 0.16 0.57
C SER A 43 10.82 1.61 0.46
N HIS A 44 11.02 2.14 -0.76
CA HIS A 44 11.38 3.52 -1.05
C HIS A 44 10.59 4.04 -2.27
N GLY A 45 9.31 4.36 -2.04
CA GLY A 45 8.39 4.81 -3.08
C GLY A 45 8.77 6.14 -3.74
N HIS A 46 9.50 7.02 -3.02
CA HIS A 46 10.00 8.29 -3.55
C HIS A 46 11.34 8.11 -4.30
N SER A 47 11.46 7.06 -5.10
CA SER A 47 12.62 6.82 -5.98
C SER A 47 12.22 7.02 -7.45
N GLU A 48 13.16 7.49 -8.28
CA GLU A 48 12.87 7.74 -9.68
C GLU A 48 12.38 6.49 -10.43
N GLY A 49 12.91 5.31 -10.08
CA GLY A 49 12.44 4.05 -10.68
C GLY A 49 10.97 3.76 -10.41
N VAL A 50 10.48 4.07 -9.20
CA VAL A 50 9.05 3.92 -8.86
C VAL A 50 8.21 4.94 -9.60
N LEU A 51 8.61 6.21 -9.58
CA LEU A 51 7.90 7.30 -10.26
C LEU A 51 7.80 7.06 -11.77
N GLN A 52 8.89 6.61 -12.37
CA GLN A 52 8.93 6.28 -13.80
C GLN A 52 8.00 5.10 -14.12
N ARG A 53 8.02 4.04 -13.32
CA ARG A 53 7.11 2.89 -13.50
C ARG A 53 5.63 3.31 -13.42
N ILE A 54 5.30 4.21 -12.50
CA ILE A 54 3.93 4.74 -12.39
C ILE A 54 3.54 5.51 -13.65
N ARG A 55 4.39 6.42 -14.13
CA ARG A 55 4.14 7.21 -15.36
C ARG A 55 3.94 6.31 -16.58
N GLU A 56 4.81 5.31 -16.76
CA GLU A 56 4.73 4.35 -17.87
C GLU A 56 3.44 3.52 -17.81
N THR A 57 3.12 3.02 -16.62
CA THR A 57 1.89 2.23 -16.41
C THR A 57 0.65 3.09 -16.65
N ARG A 58 0.62 4.32 -16.14
CA ARG A 58 -0.48 5.26 -16.36
C ARG A 58 -0.65 5.63 -17.84
N ALA A 59 0.46 5.85 -18.55
CA ALA A 59 0.44 6.15 -19.99
C ALA A 59 -0.11 4.99 -20.81
N LYS A 60 0.25 3.75 -20.45
CA LYS A 60 -0.20 2.53 -21.13
C LYS A 60 -1.64 2.13 -20.78
N TYR A 61 -2.05 2.34 -19.53
CA TYR A 61 -3.35 1.96 -18.98
C TYR A 61 -4.00 3.14 -18.25
N PRO A 62 -4.61 4.09 -18.99
CA PRO A 62 -5.15 5.34 -18.41
C PRO A 62 -6.25 5.14 -17.36
N ASP A 63 -7.04 4.09 -17.48
CA ASP A 63 -8.19 3.81 -16.59
C ASP A 63 -7.85 2.92 -15.41
N LEU A 64 -6.64 2.33 -15.38
CA LEU A 64 -6.22 1.42 -14.32
C LEU A 64 -6.07 2.17 -13.00
N GLN A 65 -6.59 1.59 -11.92
CA GLN A 65 -6.35 2.14 -10.58
C GLN A 65 -4.94 1.75 -10.13
N ILE A 66 -4.10 2.76 -9.86
CA ILE A 66 -2.70 2.57 -9.47
C ILE A 66 -2.49 3.12 -8.06
N ILE A 67 -2.04 2.27 -7.16
CA ILE A 67 -1.56 2.67 -5.83
C ILE A 67 -0.03 2.70 -5.89
N GLY A 68 0.57 3.80 -5.48
CA GLY A 68 2.03 3.92 -5.34
C GLY A 68 2.45 3.94 -3.88
N GLY A 69 3.58 3.34 -3.56
CA GLY A 69 4.14 3.35 -2.21
C GLY A 69 5.43 2.54 -2.06
N ASN A 70 6.00 2.50 -0.84
CA ASN A 70 5.55 3.28 0.30
C ASN A 70 6.37 4.57 0.42
N VAL A 71 5.74 5.57 0.97
CA VAL A 71 6.37 6.85 1.35
C VAL A 71 6.08 7.18 2.81
N ALA A 72 6.83 8.13 3.39
CA ALA A 72 6.63 8.57 4.76
C ALA A 72 6.69 10.12 4.90
N THR A 73 6.67 10.84 3.79
CA THR A 73 6.77 12.31 3.74
C THR A 73 5.75 12.89 2.77
N GLY A 74 5.33 14.13 3.04
CA GLY A 74 4.45 14.86 2.12
C GLY A 74 5.06 15.07 0.74
N ALA A 75 6.37 15.31 0.64
CA ALA A 75 7.06 15.43 -0.65
C ALA A 75 6.98 14.14 -1.47
N GLY A 76 7.19 12.98 -0.82
CA GLY A 76 7.04 11.69 -1.48
C GLY A 76 5.60 11.41 -1.91
N ALA A 77 4.62 11.79 -1.09
CA ALA A 77 3.22 11.65 -1.44
C ALA A 77 2.85 12.49 -2.67
N ARG A 78 3.30 13.75 -2.73
CA ARG A 78 3.11 14.61 -3.91
C ARG A 78 3.74 14.03 -5.16
N ALA A 79 4.99 13.57 -5.07
CA ALA A 79 5.69 12.99 -6.23
C ALA A 79 4.97 11.78 -6.81
N LEU A 80 4.41 10.90 -5.97
CA LEU A 80 3.60 9.76 -6.41
C LEU A 80 2.28 10.20 -7.07
N ALA A 81 1.61 11.21 -6.51
CA ALA A 81 0.40 11.78 -7.07
C ALA A 81 0.66 12.41 -8.46
N GLU A 82 1.71 13.21 -8.59
CA GLU A 82 2.13 13.84 -9.85
C GLU A 82 2.57 12.80 -10.91
N ALA A 83 3.11 11.66 -10.47
CA ALA A 83 3.43 10.55 -11.36
C ALA A 83 2.18 9.84 -11.91
N GLY A 84 1.00 10.06 -11.33
CA GLY A 84 -0.28 9.54 -11.82
C GLY A 84 -0.91 8.43 -10.96
N CYS A 85 -0.57 8.34 -9.67
CA CYS A 85 -1.23 7.43 -8.76
C CYS A 85 -2.70 7.82 -8.53
N SER A 86 -3.55 6.80 -8.35
CA SER A 86 -4.94 6.94 -7.91
C SER A 86 -5.06 6.98 -6.39
N ALA A 87 -4.06 6.46 -5.68
CA ALA A 87 -3.94 6.51 -4.22
C ALA A 87 -2.46 6.38 -3.82
N VAL A 88 -2.11 6.88 -2.63
CA VAL A 88 -0.76 6.82 -2.07
C VAL A 88 -0.75 5.96 -0.82
N LYS A 89 0.18 4.99 -0.76
CA LYS A 89 0.38 4.11 0.39
C LYS A 89 1.53 4.61 1.25
N VAL A 90 1.25 4.84 2.54
CA VAL A 90 2.13 5.49 3.50
C VAL A 90 2.54 4.53 4.61
N GLY A 91 3.85 4.44 4.84
CA GLY A 91 4.43 3.68 5.93
C GLY A 91 5.81 3.13 5.57
N ILE A 92 6.86 3.63 6.25
CA ILE A 92 8.22 3.12 6.13
C ILE A 92 8.61 2.47 7.45
N GLY A 93 8.65 1.14 7.44
CA GLY A 93 9.09 0.31 8.55
C GLY A 93 8.14 0.12 9.73
N PRO A 94 6.82 0.47 9.71
CA PRO A 94 5.95 0.25 10.85
C PRO A 94 5.42 -1.19 10.96
N GLY A 95 5.54 -1.98 9.91
CA GLY A 95 5.06 -3.36 9.89
C GLY A 95 5.77 -4.26 10.90
N SER A 96 5.06 -5.23 11.47
CA SER A 96 5.60 -6.14 12.50
C SER A 96 6.77 -7.00 12.01
N ILE A 97 6.79 -7.32 10.72
CA ILE A 97 7.85 -8.11 10.08
C ILE A 97 8.97 -7.24 9.48
N CYS A 98 8.80 -5.91 9.46
CA CYS A 98 9.74 -5.00 8.80
C CYS A 98 10.95 -4.72 9.67
N THR A 99 12.14 -4.93 9.11
CA THR A 99 13.43 -4.69 9.77
C THR A 99 14.07 -3.35 9.37
N THR A 100 13.47 -2.59 8.45
CA THR A 100 14.04 -1.35 7.90
C THR A 100 14.47 -0.39 9.00
N ARG A 101 13.62 -0.08 9.98
CA ARG A 101 13.94 0.85 11.08
C ARG A 101 15.08 0.35 11.96
N ILE A 102 15.16 -0.97 12.17
CA ILE A 102 16.17 -1.59 13.03
C ILE A 102 17.53 -1.61 12.32
N VAL A 103 17.53 -1.99 11.04
CA VAL A 103 18.78 -2.18 10.27
C VAL A 103 19.33 -0.86 9.73
N THR A 104 18.46 0.04 9.24
CA THR A 104 18.88 1.27 8.57
C THR A 104 18.69 2.52 9.41
N GLY A 105 17.91 2.45 10.48
CA GLY A 105 17.51 3.62 11.27
C GLY A 105 16.51 4.54 10.55
N VAL A 106 16.07 4.18 9.35
CA VAL A 106 15.15 4.98 8.53
C VAL A 106 13.71 4.71 8.91
N GLY A 107 12.92 5.76 9.10
CA GLY A 107 11.50 5.67 9.38
C GLY A 107 10.94 6.98 9.93
N VAL A 108 9.63 7.12 9.85
CA VAL A 108 8.87 8.23 10.44
C VAL A 108 7.76 7.61 11.30
N PRO A 109 7.43 8.21 12.47
CA PRO A 109 6.27 7.76 13.24
C PRO A 109 5.02 7.74 12.36
N GLN A 110 4.26 6.64 12.41
CA GLN A 110 3.23 6.37 11.40
C GLN A 110 2.14 7.45 11.32
N ILE A 111 1.67 7.94 12.46
CA ILE A 111 0.62 8.99 12.47
C ILE A 111 1.17 10.29 11.86
N THR A 112 2.40 10.67 12.17
CA THR A 112 3.05 11.83 11.54
C THR A 112 3.14 11.65 10.03
N ALA A 113 3.63 10.50 9.57
CA ALA A 113 3.75 10.21 8.13
C ALA A 113 2.39 10.28 7.40
N VAL A 114 1.33 9.77 8.04
CA VAL A 114 -0.04 9.84 7.49
C VAL A 114 -0.53 11.27 7.42
N SER A 115 -0.39 12.06 8.52
CA SER A 115 -0.82 13.45 8.56
C SER A 115 -0.09 14.31 7.52
N ASP A 116 1.23 14.17 7.42
CA ASP A 116 2.05 14.92 6.45
C ASP A 116 1.66 14.59 4.99
N ALA A 117 1.37 13.31 4.72
CA ALA A 117 0.93 12.89 3.39
C ALA A 117 -0.48 13.39 3.06
N VAL A 118 -1.40 13.35 4.02
CA VAL A 118 -2.78 13.86 3.86
C VAL A 118 -2.75 15.36 3.60
N GLU A 119 -2.02 16.14 4.39
CA GLU A 119 -1.85 17.59 4.20
C GLU A 119 -1.26 17.89 2.82
N ALA A 120 -0.23 17.15 2.42
CA ALA A 120 0.42 17.33 1.13
C ALA A 120 -0.48 17.04 -0.08
N LEU A 121 -1.50 16.20 0.09
CA LEU A 121 -2.45 15.80 -0.97
C LEU A 121 -3.79 16.52 -0.86
N GLU A 122 -3.93 17.49 0.05
CA GLU A 122 -5.16 18.27 0.19
C GLU A 122 -5.56 18.93 -1.15
N GLY A 123 -6.84 18.85 -1.49
CA GLY A 123 -7.38 19.39 -2.74
C GLY A 123 -7.12 18.56 -4.00
N THR A 124 -6.27 17.53 -3.95
CA THR A 124 -5.98 16.66 -5.12
C THR A 124 -7.05 15.59 -5.37
N GLY A 125 -7.81 15.24 -4.34
CA GLY A 125 -8.75 14.12 -4.37
C GLY A 125 -8.08 12.72 -4.29
N ILE A 126 -6.76 12.65 -4.16
CA ILE A 126 -6.00 11.39 -4.07
C ILE A 126 -5.98 10.92 -2.61
N PRO A 127 -6.55 9.73 -2.30
CA PRO A 127 -6.61 9.23 -0.94
C PRO A 127 -5.28 8.66 -0.46
N VAL A 128 -5.08 8.72 0.86
CA VAL A 128 -3.97 8.09 1.57
C VAL A 128 -4.41 6.76 2.17
N ILE A 129 -3.57 5.73 2.03
CA ILE A 129 -3.70 4.42 2.67
C ILE A 129 -2.61 4.31 3.73
N ALA A 130 -2.99 4.18 5.00
CA ALA A 130 -2.04 3.95 6.10
C ALA A 130 -1.66 2.48 6.17
N ASP A 131 -0.39 2.17 5.91
CA ASP A 131 0.12 0.80 5.82
C ASP A 131 1.11 0.48 6.92
N GLY A 132 0.78 -0.53 7.70
CA GLY A 132 1.64 -1.07 8.75
C GLY A 132 1.43 -0.45 10.14
N GLY A 133 1.86 -1.20 11.15
CA GLY A 133 1.75 -0.80 12.56
C GLY A 133 0.36 -0.96 13.17
N ILE A 134 -0.58 -1.51 12.45
CA ILE A 134 -1.95 -1.78 12.93
C ILE A 134 -1.96 -3.10 13.71
N ARG A 135 -2.11 -3.01 15.02
CA ARG A 135 -2.15 -4.16 15.94
C ARG A 135 -3.48 -4.33 16.65
N PHE A 136 -4.21 -3.22 16.83
CA PHE A 136 -5.49 -3.17 17.50
C PHE A 136 -6.50 -2.33 16.70
N SER A 137 -7.78 -2.54 16.93
CA SER A 137 -8.85 -1.75 16.29
C SER A 137 -8.70 -0.25 16.52
N GLY A 138 -8.21 0.15 17.69
CA GLY A 138 -7.91 1.55 17.98
C GLY A 138 -6.83 2.18 17.08
N ASP A 139 -5.91 1.39 16.55
CA ASP A 139 -4.91 1.89 15.60
C ASP A 139 -5.54 2.24 14.25
N ILE A 140 -6.56 1.46 13.84
CA ILE A 140 -7.37 1.78 12.65
C ILE A 140 -8.06 3.14 12.84
N ALA A 141 -8.72 3.33 13.99
CA ALA A 141 -9.42 4.58 14.30
C ALA A 141 -8.47 5.79 14.29
N LYS A 142 -7.26 5.65 14.86
CA LYS A 142 -6.23 6.70 14.86
C LYS A 142 -5.76 7.04 13.44
N ALA A 143 -5.51 6.05 12.59
CA ALA A 143 -5.09 6.26 11.21
C ALA A 143 -6.16 7.00 10.39
N ILE A 144 -7.43 6.62 10.55
CA ILE A 144 -8.55 7.30 9.90
C ILE A 144 -8.72 8.72 10.45
N ALA A 145 -8.60 8.92 11.78
CA ALA A 145 -8.65 10.25 12.38
C ALA A 145 -7.51 11.16 11.92
N ALA A 146 -6.33 10.60 11.58
CA ALA A 146 -5.22 11.33 10.97
C ALA A 146 -5.44 11.65 9.47
N GLY A 147 -6.58 11.26 8.90
CA GLY A 147 -6.98 11.58 7.53
C GLY A 147 -6.77 10.45 6.51
N ALA A 148 -6.30 9.27 6.91
CA ALA A 148 -6.24 8.15 5.99
C ALA A 148 -7.65 7.73 5.54
N ALA A 149 -7.81 7.44 4.24
CA ALA A 149 -9.07 6.95 3.68
C ALA A 149 -9.27 5.44 3.89
N ALA A 150 -8.16 4.72 4.07
CA ALA A 150 -8.13 3.28 4.31
C ALA A 150 -6.87 2.90 5.10
N VAL A 151 -6.87 1.69 5.66
CA VAL A 151 -5.70 1.09 6.30
C VAL A 151 -5.35 -0.22 5.62
N MET A 152 -4.06 -0.55 5.59
CA MET A 152 -3.58 -1.87 5.19
C MET A 152 -3.15 -2.62 6.45
N VAL A 153 -3.71 -3.79 6.65
CA VAL A 153 -3.43 -4.65 7.81
C VAL A 153 -2.79 -5.96 7.35
N GLY A 154 -1.81 -6.41 8.09
CA GLY A 154 -1.11 -7.67 7.85
C GLY A 154 -1.31 -8.63 9.03
N SER A 155 -0.53 -8.44 10.10
CA SER A 155 -0.46 -9.35 11.24
C SER A 155 -1.81 -9.56 11.96
N MET A 156 -2.73 -8.61 11.95
CA MET A 156 -4.07 -8.79 12.51
C MET A 156 -4.88 -9.89 11.82
N LEU A 157 -4.63 -10.11 10.53
CA LEU A 157 -5.36 -11.10 9.72
C LEU A 157 -4.53 -12.36 9.44
N ALA A 158 -3.23 -12.36 9.75
CA ALA A 158 -2.34 -13.47 9.44
C ALA A 158 -2.71 -14.78 10.14
N GLY A 159 -3.35 -14.72 11.31
CA GLY A 159 -3.78 -15.87 12.08
C GLY A 159 -5.23 -16.31 11.85
N THR A 160 -5.95 -15.69 10.89
CA THR A 160 -7.35 -16.06 10.59
C THR A 160 -7.42 -17.38 9.81
N GLU A 161 -8.58 -18.02 9.82
CA GLU A 161 -8.80 -19.27 9.10
C GLU A 161 -8.62 -19.10 7.58
N GLU A 162 -8.99 -17.95 7.04
CA GLU A 162 -8.88 -17.62 5.61
C GLU A 162 -7.45 -17.37 5.14
N SER A 163 -6.53 -17.06 6.06
CA SER A 163 -5.12 -16.85 5.68
C SER A 163 -4.46 -18.17 5.31
N PRO A 164 -3.61 -18.19 4.26
CA PRO A 164 -2.82 -19.37 3.93
C PRO A 164 -1.78 -19.67 5.01
N GLY A 165 -1.43 -20.95 5.16
CA GLY A 165 -0.42 -21.43 6.11
C GLY A 165 -0.99 -22.43 7.09
N GLU A 166 -0.09 -23.12 7.81
CA GLU A 166 -0.41 -24.07 8.85
C GLU A 166 -0.09 -23.48 10.23
N ILE A 167 -0.78 -23.96 11.26
CA ILE A 167 -0.52 -23.51 12.63
C ILE A 167 0.68 -24.28 13.15
N GLU A 168 1.75 -23.60 13.49
CA GLU A 168 2.93 -24.14 14.13
C GLU A 168 3.02 -23.71 15.59
N LEU A 169 3.41 -24.62 16.45
CA LEU A 169 3.69 -24.37 17.87
C LEU A 169 5.19 -24.12 18.05
N TYR A 170 5.52 -22.88 18.43
CA TYR A 170 6.90 -22.52 18.75
C TYR A 170 6.97 -21.88 20.14
N GLN A 171 7.80 -22.44 21.04
CA GLN A 171 7.97 -21.98 22.43
C GLN A 171 6.64 -21.77 23.18
N GLY A 172 5.67 -22.69 23.00
CA GLY A 172 4.36 -22.64 23.66
C GLY A 172 3.38 -21.60 23.11
N ARG A 173 3.67 -21.00 21.97
CA ARG A 173 2.80 -20.07 21.25
C ARG A 173 2.46 -20.61 19.85
N SER A 174 1.23 -20.40 19.44
CA SER A 174 0.79 -20.75 18.09
C SER A 174 1.10 -19.61 17.12
N TYR A 175 1.69 -19.98 15.99
CA TYR A 175 1.97 -19.09 14.85
C TYR A 175 1.30 -19.68 13.61
N LYS A 176 0.83 -18.82 12.72
CA LYS A 176 0.29 -19.18 11.41
C LYS A 176 0.89 -18.33 10.31
#